data_7632a50e5f2b726022a350e96cea3b58
#
_entry.id   7632a50e5f2b726022a350e96cea3b58
#
_cell.length_a   1.000
_cell.length_b   1.000
_cell.length_c   1.000
_cell.angle_alpha   90.00
_cell.angle_beta   90.00
_cell.angle_gamma   90.00
#
_symmetry.space_group_name_H-M   'P 1'
#
loop_
_entity.id
_entity.type
_entity.pdbx_description
1 polymer ?
#
loop_
_entity_poly.entity_id
_entity_poly.type
_entity_poly.pdbx_seq_one_letter_code
_entity_poly.pdbx_strand_id
1 'polypeptide(L)'
;MRYLILSDIHANQEALEAVLEHARNRYDEILCCGDVVGYGPDPNRVTDWVRSNVPTVVRGNHDKACSGIESFEDYNPAAKLSTVWTNQSLTPGNMDYLRALPQGPVAVDGFDIAHGSPAGEDD
;
A
#
# COMPACT_ATOMS: atom_id res chain seq x y z
N MET A 1 23.53 2.96 -0.09
CA MET A 1 22.18 2.64 0.43
C MET A 1 21.51 1.66 -0.52
N ARG A 2 21.04 0.54 0.01
CA ARG A 2 20.31 -0.45 -0.78
C ARG A 2 18.84 -0.39 -0.40
N TYR A 3 17.97 -0.23 -1.38
CA TYR A 3 16.53 -0.16 -1.13
C TYR A 3 15.84 -1.45 -1.56
N LEU A 4 14.95 -1.95 -0.70
CA LEU A 4 13.93 -2.91 -1.11
C LEU A 4 12.68 -2.12 -1.48
N ILE A 5 12.27 -2.22 -2.73
CA ILE A 5 11.10 -1.50 -3.22
C ILE A 5 9.95 -2.49 -3.35
N LEU A 6 8.92 -2.29 -2.55
CA LEU A 6 7.69 -3.08 -2.56
C LEU A 6 6.57 -2.30 -3.23
N SER A 7 5.61 -3.00 -3.81
CA SER A 7 4.40 -2.41 -4.34
C SER A 7 3.31 -3.46 -4.41
N ASP A 8 2.05 -3.00 -4.32
CA ASP A 8 0.91 -3.88 -4.55
C ASP A 8 0.90 -5.10 -3.63
N ILE A 9 1.13 -4.86 -2.35
CA ILE A 9 1.12 -5.93 -1.33
C ILE A 9 -0.28 -6.51 -1.19
N HIS A 10 -1.31 -5.65 -1.35
CA HIS A 10 -2.71 -6.05 -1.38
C HIS A 10 -3.14 -6.95 -0.22
N ALA A 11 -2.79 -6.56 1.01
CA ALA A 11 -3.20 -7.27 2.21
C ALA A 11 -2.86 -8.76 2.19
N ASN A 12 -1.81 -9.15 1.48
CA ASN A 12 -1.36 -10.54 1.34
C ASN A 12 -0.15 -10.78 2.24
N GLN A 13 -0.42 -11.16 3.48
CA GLN A 13 0.63 -11.38 4.49
C GLN A 13 1.59 -12.49 4.08
N GLU A 14 1.10 -13.55 3.48
CA GLU A 14 1.93 -14.70 3.08
C GLU A 14 2.93 -14.30 1.98
N ALA A 15 2.47 -13.54 0.98
CA ALA A 15 3.34 -13.04 -0.07
C ALA A 15 4.38 -12.06 0.49
N LEU A 16 3.97 -11.18 1.40
CA LEU A 16 4.88 -10.25 2.06
C LEU A 16 5.98 -11.01 2.80
N GLU A 17 5.63 -12.00 3.58
CA GLU A 17 6.59 -12.82 4.33
C GLU A 17 7.57 -13.53 3.40
N ALA A 18 7.09 -14.07 2.28
CA ALA A 18 7.93 -14.75 1.30
C ALA A 18 8.95 -13.80 0.66
N VAL A 19 8.52 -12.59 0.30
CA VAL A 19 9.40 -11.58 -0.27
C VAL A 19 10.46 -11.15 0.75
N LEU A 20 10.06 -10.91 1.99
CA LEU A 20 10.98 -10.47 3.05
C LEU A 20 12.03 -11.54 3.36
N GLU A 21 11.65 -12.81 3.36
CA GLU A 21 12.60 -13.90 3.55
C GLU A 21 13.61 -13.98 2.41
N HIS A 22 13.13 -13.82 1.17
CA HIS A 22 14.00 -13.82 -0.01
C HIS A 22 14.98 -12.63 0.00
N ALA A 23 14.52 -11.45 0.43
CA ALA A 23 15.30 -10.22 0.44
C ALA A 23 16.18 -10.07 1.70
N ARG A 24 16.09 -10.97 2.64
CA ARG A 24 16.75 -10.88 3.94
C ARG A 24 18.25 -10.59 3.80
N ASN A 25 18.71 -9.58 4.55
CA ASN A 25 20.09 -9.10 4.55
C ASN A 25 20.57 -8.49 3.22
N ARG A 26 19.66 -8.16 2.30
CA ARG A 26 19.98 -7.60 0.99
C ARG A 26 19.64 -6.13 0.84
N TYR A 27 19.06 -5.50 1.86
CA TYR A 27 18.64 -4.10 1.81
C TYR A 27 18.92 -3.39 3.13
N ASP A 28 18.91 -2.07 3.07
CA ASP A 28 19.09 -1.21 4.24
C ASP A 28 17.78 -0.51 4.62
N GLU A 29 16.95 -0.17 3.64
CA GLU A 29 15.67 0.50 3.86
C GLU A 29 14.63 0.00 2.87
N ILE A 30 13.35 0.05 3.29
CA ILE A 30 12.23 -0.38 2.47
C ILE A 30 11.43 0.84 2.02
N LEU A 31 11.04 0.84 0.74
CA LEU A 31 10.12 1.80 0.16
C LEU A 31 8.88 1.05 -0.33
N CYS A 32 7.71 1.67 -0.29
CA CYS A 32 6.49 1.07 -0.83
C CYS A 32 5.80 2.03 -1.79
N CYS A 33 5.51 1.54 -3.00
CA CYS A 33 4.87 2.31 -4.06
C CYS A 33 3.33 2.21 -4.02
N GLY A 34 2.76 1.82 -2.90
CA GLY A 34 1.30 1.85 -2.72
C GLY A 34 0.59 0.52 -2.92
N ASP A 35 -0.72 0.57 -2.79
CA ASP A 35 -1.60 -0.59 -2.77
C ASP A 35 -1.23 -1.58 -1.66
N VAL A 36 -1.13 -1.03 -0.45
CA VAL A 36 -0.92 -1.80 0.79
C VAL A 36 -2.09 -2.74 1.02
N VAL A 37 -3.29 -2.27 0.78
CA VAL A 37 -4.55 -2.99 0.98
C VAL A 37 -5.31 -3.20 -0.33
N GLY A 38 -6.48 -3.79 -0.23
CA GLY A 38 -7.31 -4.20 -1.37
C GLY A 38 -7.09 -5.67 -1.70
N TYR A 39 -8.15 -6.34 -2.12
CA TYR A 39 -8.19 -7.76 -2.50
C TYR A 39 -7.89 -8.75 -1.39
N GLY A 40 -6.77 -8.67 -0.71
CA GLY A 40 -6.28 -9.70 0.19
C GLY A 40 -6.98 -9.75 1.55
N PRO A 41 -6.78 -10.84 2.30
CA PRO A 41 -7.55 -11.10 3.52
C PRO A 41 -6.97 -10.48 4.80
N ASP A 42 -5.77 -9.88 4.76
CA ASP A 42 -5.07 -9.42 5.97
C ASP A 42 -4.78 -7.91 5.97
N PRO A 43 -5.82 -7.03 5.79
CA PRO A 43 -5.57 -5.60 5.67
C PRO A 43 -4.92 -4.97 6.91
N ASN A 44 -5.36 -5.35 8.11
CA ASN A 44 -4.79 -4.78 9.34
C ASN A 44 -3.38 -5.30 9.60
N ARG A 45 -3.17 -6.58 9.43
CA ARG A 45 -1.87 -7.21 9.69
C ARG A 45 -0.78 -6.64 8.79
N VAL A 46 -1.08 -6.51 7.50
CA VAL A 46 -0.16 -5.93 6.52
C VAL A 46 0.06 -4.44 6.80
N THR A 47 -1.01 -3.69 7.05
CA THR A 47 -0.92 -2.26 7.35
C THR A 47 -0.11 -2.00 8.62
N ASP A 48 -0.33 -2.78 9.67
CA ASP A 48 0.43 -2.67 10.92
C ASP A 48 1.93 -2.86 10.66
N TRP A 49 2.28 -3.86 9.85
CA TRP A 49 3.66 -4.13 9.50
C TRP A 49 4.28 -2.98 8.70
N VAL A 50 3.56 -2.47 7.71
CA VAL A 50 4.04 -1.35 6.86
C VAL A 50 4.27 -0.10 7.71
N ARG A 51 3.33 0.24 8.60
CA ARG A 51 3.48 1.38 9.52
C ARG A 51 4.73 1.30 10.36
N SER A 52 5.08 0.10 10.81
CA SER A 52 6.20 -0.11 11.73
C SER A 52 7.55 -0.23 11.01
N ASN A 53 7.57 -0.61 9.76
CA ASN A 53 8.81 -1.02 9.08
C ASN A 53 9.15 -0.24 7.81
N VAL A 54 8.21 0.49 7.24
CA VAL A 54 8.41 1.17 5.96
C VAL A 54 8.26 2.68 6.14
N PRO A 55 9.39 3.42 6.17
CA PRO A 55 9.32 4.86 6.45
C PRO A 55 8.74 5.69 5.31
N THR A 56 8.85 5.22 4.07
CA THR A 56 8.36 5.96 2.91
C THR A 56 7.38 5.12 2.11
N VAL A 57 6.12 5.56 2.09
CA VAL A 57 5.02 4.89 1.38
C VAL A 57 4.27 5.93 0.58
N VAL A 58 4.05 5.67 -0.69
CA VAL A 58 3.18 6.49 -1.52
C VAL A 58 1.81 5.81 -1.63
N ARG A 59 0.74 6.60 -1.67
CA ARG A 59 -0.63 6.09 -1.71
C ARG A 59 -0.95 5.43 -3.05
N GLY A 60 -1.49 4.21 -3.00
CA GLY A 60 -2.06 3.56 -4.18
C GLY A 60 -3.55 3.87 -4.34
N ASN A 61 -4.09 3.59 -5.51
CA ASN A 61 -5.51 3.81 -5.78
C ASN A 61 -6.40 2.95 -4.89
N HIS A 62 -5.99 1.74 -4.55
CA HIS A 62 -6.74 0.89 -3.62
C HIS A 62 -6.67 1.39 -2.18
N ASP A 63 -5.54 1.95 -1.76
CA ASP A 63 -5.42 2.57 -0.43
C ASP A 63 -6.41 3.73 -0.29
N LYS A 64 -6.53 4.52 -1.34
CA LYS A 64 -7.45 5.64 -1.42
C LYS A 64 -8.90 5.16 -1.35
N ALA A 65 -9.27 4.19 -2.17
CA ALA A 65 -10.64 3.65 -2.21
C ALA A 65 -11.03 2.93 -0.91
N CYS A 66 -10.15 2.07 -0.38
CA CYS A 66 -10.41 1.31 0.85
C CYS A 66 -10.49 2.19 2.09
N SER A 67 -9.83 3.34 2.09
CA SER A 67 -9.88 4.30 3.20
C SER A 67 -11.03 5.30 3.07
N GLY A 68 -11.85 5.20 2.02
CA GLY A 68 -13.04 6.02 1.85
C GLY A 68 -12.80 7.42 1.32
N ILE A 69 -11.61 7.72 0.79
CA ILE A 69 -11.30 9.04 0.24
C ILE A 69 -11.97 9.25 -1.11
N GLU A 70 -12.12 8.18 -1.87
CA GLU A 70 -12.62 8.24 -3.24
C GLU A 70 -13.61 7.12 -3.53
N SER A 71 -14.53 7.37 -4.47
CA SER A 71 -15.48 6.39 -4.96
C SER A 71 -14.78 5.26 -5.72
N PHE A 72 -15.35 4.08 -5.65
CA PHE A 72 -14.90 2.89 -6.38
C PHE A 72 -16.00 2.32 -7.29
N GLU A 73 -16.92 3.19 -7.72
CA GLU A 73 -18.06 2.82 -8.57
C GLU A 73 -17.64 2.13 -9.87
N ASP A 74 -16.50 2.53 -10.43
CA ASP A 74 -15.99 2.00 -11.69
C ASP A 74 -15.20 0.69 -11.54
N TYR A 75 -15.04 0.21 -10.32
CA TYR A 75 -14.34 -1.06 -10.08
C TYR A 75 -15.22 -2.23 -10.51
N ASN A 76 -14.60 -3.33 -10.94
CA ASN A 76 -15.34 -4.55 -11.23
C ASN A 76 -15.99 -5.11 -9.95
N PRO A 77 -16.99 -6.01 -10.05
CA PRO A 77 -17.73 -6.48 -8.88
C PRO A 77 -16.86 -7.11 -7.78
N ALA A 78 -15.84 -7.88 -8.15
CA ALA A 78 -14.94 -8.49 -7.17
C ALA A 78 -14.12 -7.43 -6.43
N ALA A 79 -13.62 -6.43 -7.14
CA ALA A 79 -12.86 -5.32 -6.54
C ALA A 79 -13.76 -4.47 -5.64
N LYS A 80 -15.02 -4.24 -6.01
CA LYS A 80 -15.98 -3.51 -5.18
C LYS A 80 -16.24 -4.24 -3.86
N LEU A 81 -16.51 -5.54 -3.91
CA LEU A 81 -16.76 -6.34 -2.71
C LEU A 81 -15.56 -6.33 -1.79
N SER A 82 -14.37 -6.52 -2.34
CA SER A 82 -13.12 -6.46 -1.59
C SER A 82 -12.91 -5.11 -0.93
N THR A 83 -13.18 -4.01 -1.65
CA THR A 83 -13.02 -2.66 -1.13
C THR A 83 -13.96 -2.38 0.03
N VAL A 84 -15.24 -2.76 -0.09
CA VAL A 84 -16.23 -2.62 0.98
C VAL A 84 -15.80 -3.40 2.22
N TRP A 85 -15.45 -4.67 2.03
CA TRP A 85 -15.03 -5.53 3.14
C TRP A 85 -13.77 -4.97 3.83
N THR A 86 -12.78 -4.53 3.05
CA THR A 86 -11.54 -3.96 3.58
C THR A 86 -11.83 -2.69 4.38
N ASN A 87 -12.66 -1.80 3.85
CA ASN A 87 -13.06 -0.58 4.54
C ASN A 87 -13.71 -0.87 5.89
N GLN A 88 -14.59 -1.87 5.93
CA GLN A 88 -15.28 -2.28 7.15
C GLN A 88 -14.37 -2.98 8.15
N SER A 89 -13.30 -3.61 7.68
CA SER A 89 -12.38 -4.42 8.49
C SER A 89 -11.24 -3.59 9.09
N LEU A 90 -10.86 -2.49 8.45
CA LEU A 90 -9.75 -1.66 8.91
C LEU A 90 -10.01 -1.06 10.29
N THR A 91 -9.01 -1.14 11.17
CA THR A 91 -9.06 -0.45 12.46
C THR A 91 -9.05 1.06 12.23
N PRO A 92 -9.58 1.87 13.17
CA PRO A 92 -9.53 3.33 13.06
C PRO A 92 -8.13 3.89 12.84
N GLY A 93 -7.13 3.33 13.54
CA GLY A 93 -5.73 3.76 13.37
C GLY A 93 -5.18 3.46 11.99
N ASN A 94 -5.48 2.30 11.45
CA ASN A 94 -5.05 1.93 10.10
C ASN A 94 -5.79 2.72 9.02
N MET A 95 -7.08 2.99 9.26
CA MET A 95 -7.85 3.86 8.38
C MET A 95 -7.21 5.25 8.29
N ASP A 96 -6.89 5.84 9.42
CA ASP A 96 -6.26 7.16 9.48
C ASP A 96 -4.87 7.14 8.82
N TYR A 97 -4.09 6.08 9.06
CA TYR A 97 -2.79 5.93 8.43
C TYR A 97 -2.89 5.94 6.90
N LEU A 98 -3.78 5.13 6.35
CA LEU A 98 -3.95 5.04 4.89
C LEU A 98 -4.44 6.36 4.29
N ARG A 99 -5.35 7.05 4.98
CA ARG A 99 -5.83 8.37 4.54
C ARG A 99 -4.74 9.43 4.53
N ALA A 100 -3.75 9.29 5.39
CA ALA A 100 -2.65 10.25 5.50
C ALA A 100 -1.51 9.98 4.53
N LEU A 101 -1.53 8.89 3.79
CA LEU A 101 -0.47 8.58 2.83
C LEU A 101 -0.39 9.64 1.73
N PRO A 102 0.83 10.04 1.32
CA PRO A 102 0.99 11.03 0.26
C PRO A 102 0.59 10.47 -1.10
N GLN A 103 0.01 11.33 -1.91
CA GLN A 103 -0.42 11.00 -3.27
C GLN A 103 0.76 10.68 -4.19
N GLY A 104 1.90 11.28 -3.95
CA GLY A 104 3.07 11.15 -4.80
C GLY A 104 3.04 12.08 -6.02
N PRO A 105 4.13 12.14 -6.79
CA PRO A 105 5.40 11.47 -6.51
C PRO A 105 6.02 11.88 -5.17
N VAL A 106 6.77 10.96 -4.58
CA VAL A 106 7.49 11.22 -3.32
C VAL A 106 8.99 11.14 -3.60
N ALA A 107 9.71 12.20 -3.24
CA ALA A 107 11.16 12.24 -3.44
C ALA A 107 11.88 11.36 -2.41
N VAL A 108 12.84 10.61 -2.92
CA VAL A 108 13.81 9.86 -2.14
C VAL A 108 15.20 10.38 -2.55
N ASP A 109 16.27 9.82 -2.03
CA ASP A 109 17.63 10.27 -2.35
C ASP A 109 17.95 10.09 -3.84
N GLY A 110 17.78 11.14 -4.63
CA GLY A 110 18.14 11.16 -6.05
C GLY A 110 17.14 10.54 -7.00
N PHE A 111 15.97 10.11 -6.51
CA PHE A 111 14.88 9.57 -7.35
C PHE A 111 13.52 9.80 -6.69
N ASP A 112 12.47 9.60 -7.45
CA ASP A 112 11.09 9.69 -6.96
C ASP A 112 10.41 8.34 -7.05
N ILE A 113 9.47 8.07 -6.13
CA ILE A 113 8.56 6.94 -6.24
C ILE A 113 7.14 7.43 -6.47
N ALA A 114 6.37 6.65 -7.22
CA ALA A 114 4.98 6.95 -7.54
C ALA A 114 4.19 5.65 -7.70
N HIS A 115 2.88 5.75 -7.48
CA HIS A 115 1.95 4.68 -7.85
C HIS A 115 1.27 5.06 -9.16
N GLY A 116 1.08 4.10 -10.05
CA GLY A 116 0.58 4.39 -11.40
C GLY A 116 1.67 5.06 -12.23
N SER A 117 1.63 6.38 -12.29
CA SER A 117 2.67 7.16 -12.95
C SER A 117 2.96 8.44 -12.14
N PRO A 118 4.05 9.16 -12.47
CA PRO A 118 4.31 10.45 -11.84
C PRO A 118 3.21 11.49 -12.11
N ALA A 119 2.39 11.28 -13.13
CA ALA A 119 1.29 12.17 -13.48
C ALA A 119 0.02 11.89 -12.67
N GLY A 120 -0.18 10.65 -12.19
CA GLY A 120 -1.37 10.30 -11.42
C GLY A 120 -1.37 8.87 -10.90
N GLU A 121 -1.93 8.69 -9.72
CA GLU A 121 -1.99 7.40 -9.03
C GLU A 121 -2.95 6.39 -9.67
N ASP A 122 -3.82 6.85 -10.54
CA ASP A 122 -4.78 6.00 -11.26
C ASP A 122 -4.33 5.65 -12.68
N ASP A 123 -3.17 6.12 -13.09
CA ASP A 123 -2.66 5.91 -14.45
C ASP A 123 -2.08 4.52 -14.70
#